data_e0a4e01eecbca9858188618058028e68
#
_entry.id   e0a4e01eecbca9858188618058028e68
#
_cell.length_a   1.000
_cell.length_b   1.000
_cell.length_c   1.000
_cell.angle_alpha   90.00
_cell.angle_beta   90.00
_cell.angle_gamma   90.00
#
_symmetry.space_group_name_H-M   'P 1'
#
loop_
_entity.id
_entity.type
_entity.pdbx_description
1 polymer ?
#
loop_
_entity_poly.entity_id
_entity_poly.type
_entity_poly.pdbx_seq_one_letter_code
_entity_poly.pdbx_strand_id
1 'polypeptide(L)'
;MRRWLVKNVGYHESGEFNNCLIIYDYFKLMDKSDVKSLKEYEALGYQAMELKDFLGENQVACLAFVQVNREGDIAQSDRLAWNATSISFYERKTDEEMKTHGVINGNRKFRFKCGRFAGEGDFDNYVNIDFNGELCQVRDICTAYELKEELKNGKGKFNSGIDDSEAELTSF
;
A
#
# COMPACT_ATOMS: atom_id res chain seq x y z
N MET A 1 -18.49 -13.02 -4.01
CA MET A 1 -17.44 -13.13 -2.99
C MET A 1 -17.83 -14.15 -1.89
N ARG A 2 -18.95 -14.01 -1.17
CA ARG A 2 -19.34 -14.91 -0.05
C ARG A 2 -19.32 -16.40 -0.40
N ARG A 3 -19.91 -16.80 -1.55
CA ARG A 3 -19.92 -18.22 -2.00
C ARG A 3 -18.51 -18.78 -2.19
N TRP A 4 -17.57 -17.96 -2.64
CA TRP A 4 -16.18 -18.35 -2.82
C TRP A 4 -15.49 -18.55 -1.47
N LEU A 5 -15.71 -17.64 -0.51
CA LEU A 5 -15.17 -17.77 0.86
C LEU A 5 -15.70 -19.03 1.54
N VAL A 6 -17.00 -19.29 1.46
CA VAL A 6 -17.61 -20.52 2.03
C VAL A 6 -16.93 -21.77 1.48
N LYS A 7 -16.68 -21.79 0.15
CA LYS A 7 -16.11 -22.98 -0.52
C LYS A 7 -14.62 -23.17 -0.25
N ASN A 8 -13.85 -22.08 -0.17
CA ASN A 8 -12.37 -22.16 -0.21
C ASN A 8 -11.71 -21.81 1.14
N VAL A 9 -12.35 -21.03 1.97
CA VAL A 9 -11.84 -20.62 3.29
C VAL A 9 -12.51 -21.42 4.40
N GLY A 10 -13.83 -21.62 4.33
CA GLY A 10 -14.61 -22.33 5.32
C GLY A 10 -14.82 -21.53 6.60
N TYR A 11 -15.45 -22.17 7.59
CA TYR A 11 -15.81 -21.56 8.86
C TYR A 11 -15.01 -22.16 10.01
N HIS A 12 -14.70 -21.32 10.98
CA HIS A 12 -14.23 -21.74 12.30
C HIS A 12 -15.41 -22.30 13.13
N GLU A 13 -15.12 -22.99 14.19
CA GLU A 13 -16.15 -23.53 15.14
C GLU A 13 -17.06 -22.45 15.73
N SER A 14 -16.58 -21.22 15.83
CA SER A 14 -17.36 -20.05 16.25
C SER A 14 -18.44 -19.62 15.25
N GLY A 15 -18.44 -20.14 14.02
CA GLY A 15 -19.33 -19.74 12.95
C GLY A 15 -18.81 -18.57 12.09
N GLU A 16 -17.65 -18.03 12.43
CA GLU A 16 -16.96 -17.00 11.65
C GLU A 16 -16.10 -17.66 10.54
N PHE A 17 -15.75 -16.89 9.51
CA PHE A 17 -14.79 -17.40 8.52
C PHE A 17 -13.42 -17.65 9.15
N ASN A 18 -12.75 -18.68 8.69
CA ASN A 18 -11.34 -18.88 9.04
C ASN A 18 -10.53 -17.65 8.65
N ASN A 19 -9.43 -17.39 9.37
CA ASN A 19 -8.58 -16.23 9.13
C ASN A 19 -8.12 -16.20 7.67
N CYS A 20 -8.47 -15.13 6.98
CA CYS A 20 -8.05 -14.89 5.61
C CYS A 20 -7.87 -13.39 5.34
N LEU A 21 -7.08 -13.08 4.34
CA LEU A 21 -6.89 -11.73 3.81
C LEU A 21 -7.36 -11.70 2.36
N ILE A 22 -8.30 -10.81 2.08
CA ILE A 22 -8.70 -10.52 0.70
C ILE A 22 -7.76 -9.46 0.15
N ILE A 23 -7.12 -9.73 -0.97
CA ILE A 23 -6.37 -8.75 -1.74
C ILE A 23 -7.23 -8.30 -2.90
N TYR A 24 -7.64 -7.02 -2.91
CA TYR A 24 -8.47 -6.42 -3.95
C TYR A 24 -7.61 -5.52 -4.84
N ASP A 25 -7.12 -6.06 -5.93
CA ASP A 25 -6.23 -5.38 -6.87
C ASP A 25 -6.96 -5.20 -8.20
N TYR A 26 -7.42 -4.05 -8.44
CA TYR A 26 -7.58 -2.77 -7.73
C TYR A 26 -9.02 -2.25 -7.91
N PHE A 27 -9.40 -1.21 -7.16
CA PHE A 27 -10.71 -0.57 -7.34
C PHE A 27 -10.80 0.05 -8.73
N LYS A 28 -11.67 -0.54 -9.55
CA LYS A 28 -12.01 -0.10 -10.88
C LYS A 28 -13.52 -0.14 -11.04
N LEU A 29 -14.09 0.79 -11.78
CA LEU A 29 -15.48 0.71 -12.16
C LEU A 29 -15.74 -0.63 -12.84
N MET A 30 -16.62 -1.41 -12.24
CA MET A 30 -17.24 -2.53 -12.93
C MET A 30 -18.16 -1.98 -14.01
N ASP A 31 -18.44 -2.82 -15.01
CA ASP A 31 -19.14 -2.47 -16.24
C ASP A 31 -20.29 -1.47 -16.05
N LYS A 32 -20.35 -0.47 -16.90
CA LYS A 32 -21.31 0.65 -16.86
C LYS A 32 -22.79 0.25 -16.96
N SER A 33 -23.11 -1.05 -17.05
CA SER A 33 -24.48 -1.53 -17.22
C SER A 33 -25.38 -1.23 -16.03
N ASP A 34 -24.86 -1.31 -14.82
CA ASP A 34 -25.66 -1.21 -13.59
C ASP A 34 -25.66 0.21 -12.97
N VAL A 35 -24.81 1.12 -13.46
CA VAL A 35 -24.59 2.44 -12.87
C VAL A 35 -24.72 3.56 -13.90
N LYS A 36 -25.61 3.43 -14.87
CA LYS A 36 -25.79 4.36 -16.00
C LYS A 36 -26.07 5.82 -15.61
N SER A 37 -26.47 6.08 -14.36
CA SER A 37 -26.85 7.42 -13.89
C SER A 37 -25.87 8.05 -12.87
N LEU A 38 -24.93 7.28 -12.33
CA LEU A 38 -24.00 7.77 -11.31
C LEU A 38 -22.69 8.26 -11.96
N LYS A 39 -22.12 9.30 -11.38
CA LYS A 39 -20.76 9.72 -11.73
C LYS A 39 -19.76 8.67 -11.22
N GLU A 40 -18.64 8.53 -11.91
CA GLU A 40 -17.62 7.51 -11.64
C GLU A 40 -17.18 7.45 -10.18
N TYR A 41 -16.96 8.59 -9.56
CA TYR A 41 -16.55 8.68 -8.16
C TYR A 41 -17.63 8.26 -7.15
N GLU A 42 -18.90 8.45 -7.53
CA GLU A 42 -20.03 8.00 -6.70
C GLU A 42 -20.12 6.47 -6.71
N ALA A 43 -19.97 5.87 -7.87
CA ALA A 43 -19.99 4.42 -8.04
C ALA A 43 -18.83 3.74 -7.28
N LEU A 44 -17.62 4.29 -7.35
CA LEU A 44 -16.48 3.81 -6.57
C LEU A 44 -16.73 3.93 -5.06
N GLY A 45 -17.34 5.04 -4.63
CA GLY A 45 -17.71 5.23 -3.23
C GLY A 45 -18.71 4.20 -2.73
N TYR A 46 -19.71 3.85 -3.54
CA TYR A 46 -20.67 2.78 -3.21
C TYR A 46 -20.02 1.40 -3.16
N GLN A 47 -19.15 1.07 -4.12
CA GLN A 47 -18.41 -0.19 -4.10
C GLN A 47 -17.54 -0.34 -2.84
N ALA A 48 -16.88 0.75 -2.41
CA ALA A 48 -16.09 0.75 -1.20
C ALA A 48 -16.94 0.54 0.05
N MET A 49 -18.11 1.16 0.11
CA MET A 49 -19.07 0.98 1.20
C MET A 49 -19.58 -0.46 1.26
N GLU A 50 -20.04 -1.02 0.14
CA GLU A 50 -20.50 -2.41 0.07
C GLU A 50 -19.40 -3.41 0.45
N LEU A 51 -18.16 -3.15 -0.01
CA LEU A 51 -17.02 -3.99 0.39
C LEU A 51 -16.77 -3.90 1.88
N LYS A 52 -16.76 -2.71 2.47
CA LYS A 52 -16.58 -2.50 3.90
C LYS A 52 -17.65 -3.22 4.72
N ASP A 53 -18.92 -3.07 4.33
CA ASP A 53 -20.04 -3.70 5.03
C ASP A 53 -19.92 -5.24 4.95
N PHE A 54 -19.61 -5.77 3.76
CA PHE A 54 -19.35 -7.20 3.57
C PHE A 54 -18.18 -7.71 4.44
N LEU A 55 -17.08 -6.96 4.52
CA LEU A 55 -15.91 -7.32 5.33
C LEU A 55 -16.24 -7.29 6.82
N GLY A 56 -16.97 -6.27 7.26
CA GLY A 56 -17.41 -6.12 8.65
C GLY A 56 -18.37 -7.22 9.10
N GLU A 57 -19.38 -7.53 8.28
CA GLU A 57 -20.35 -8.61 8.54
C GLU A 57 -19.69 -10.00 8.62
N ASN A 58 -18.63 -10.21 7.85
CA ASN A 58 -17.97 -11.52 7.78
C ASN A 58 -16.65 -11.58 8.55
N GLN A 59 -16.25 -10.49 9.21
CA GLN A 59 -15.01 -10.34 10.00
C GLN A 59 -13.74 -10.73 9.21
N VAL A 60 -13.68 -10.33 7.95
CA VAL A 60 -12.58 -10.64 7.04
C VAL A 60 -11.74 -9.41 6.77
N ALA A 61 -10.42 -9.53 6.87
CA ALA A 61 -9.49 -8.46 6.54
C ALA A 61 -9.37 -8.28 5.02
N CYS A 62 -9.16 -7.03 4.58
CA CYS A 62 -8.95 -6.71 3.16
C CYS A 62 -7.83 -5.69 2.99
N LEU A 63 -6.95 -5.95 2.03
CA LEU A 63 -6.00 -4.99 1.49
C LEU A 63 -6.48 -4.60 0.09
N ALA A 64 -6.93 -3.37 -0.08
CA ALA A 64 -7.43 -2.86 -1.34
C ALA A 64 -6.49 -1.82 -1.94
N PHE A 65 -6.26 -1.90 -3.24
CA PHE A 65 -5.44 -0.95 -3.98
C PHE A 65 -6.31 0.00 -4.78
N VAL A 66 -5.85 1.24 -4.89
CA VAL A 66 -6.50 2.30 -5.67
C VAL A 66 -5.43 3.03 -6.45
N GLN A 67 -5.71 3.34 -7.71
CA GLN A 67 -4.85 4.23 -8.48
C GLN A 67 -5.01 5.68 -8.00
N VAL A 68 -3.88 6.35 -7.80
CA VAL A 68 -3.84 7.80 -7.61
C VAL A 68 -3.74 8.50 -8.97
N ASN A 69 -4.26 9.72 -9.06
CA ASN A 69 -4.12 10.57 -10.23
C ASN A 69 -2.67 11.09 -10.35
N ARG A 70 -2.39 11.88 -11.40
CA ARG A 70 -1.05 12.46 -11.63
C ARG A 70 -0.65 13.48 -10.56
N GLU A 71 -1.61 14.01 -9.83
CA GLU A 71 -1.41 14.98 -8.76
C GLU A 71 -1.14 14.30 -7.40
N GLY A 72 -1.21 12.96 -7.37
CA GLY A 72 -0.97 12.16 -6.17
C GLY A 72 -2.19 12.00 -5.28
N ASP A 73 -3.35 12.51 -5.72
CA ASP A 73 -4.61 12.34 -4.99
C ASP A 73 -5.27 11.01 -5.33
N ILE A 74 -6.01 10.47 -4.36
CA ILE A 74 -6.88 9.33 -4.61
C ILE A 74 -7.91 9.77 -5.64
N ALA A 75 -7.79 9.23 -6.84
CA ALA A 75 -8.61 9.63 -7.98
C ALA A 75 -10.09 9.65 -7.58
N GLN A 76 -10.62 10.87 -7.46
CA GLN A 76 -12.03 11.20 -7.44
C GLN A 76 -12.88 10.77 -6.23
N SER A 77 -12.33 10.32 -5.08
CA SER A 77 -13.25 9.94 -4.02
C SER A 77 -12.70 10.01 -2.61
N ASP A 78 -13.00 11.11 -1.91
CA ASP A 78 -12.91 11.19 -0.45
C ASP A 78 -13.70 10.05 0.24
N ARG A 79 -14.75 9.53 -0.44
CA ARG A 79 -15.56 8.42 0.07
C ARG A 79 -14.79 7.11 0.18
N LEU A 80 -13.78 6.87 -0.67
CA LEU A 80 -12.88 5.73 -0.51
C LEU A 80 -12.10 5.84 0.79
N ALA A 81 -11.57 7.04 1.06
CA ALA A 81 -10.84 7.32 2.29
C ALA A 81 -11.71 7.16 3.55
N TRP A 82 -12.96 7.60 3.50
CA TRP A 82 -13.89 7.47 4.62
C TRP A 82 -14.26 6.03 4.98
N ASN A 83 -14.22 5.14 3.99
CA ASN A 83 -14.53 3.73 4.21
C ASN A 83 -13.32 2.89 4.62
N ALA A 84 -12.10 3.37 4.39
CA ALA A 84 -10.88 2.67 4.78
C ALA A 84 -10.63 2.76 6.29
N THR A 85 -10.04 1.69 6.85
CA THR A 85 -9.57 1.66 8.23
C THR A 85 -8.20 2.31 8.36
N SER A 86 -7.37 2.17 7.32
CA SER A 86 -6.08 2.84 7.19
C SER A 86 -5.78 3.16 5.73
N ILE A 87 -4.99 4.19 5.51
CA ILE A 87 -4.60 4.64 4.17
C ILE A 87 -3.10 4.85 4.16
N SER A 88 -2.46 4.27 3.15
CA SER A 88 -1.05 4.46 2.86
C SER A 88 -0.84 4.72 1.37
N PHE A 89 0.21 5.45 1.05
CA PHE A 89 0.60 5.74 -0.33
C PHE A 89 1.93 5.05 -0.64
N TYR A 90 1.99 4.41 -1.81
CA TYR A 90 3.21 3.85 -2.37
C TYR A 90 3.52 4.59 -3.67
N GLU A 91 4.57 5.42 -3.63
CA GLU A 91 4.85 6.38 -4.67
C GLU A 91 6.28 6.23 -5.20
N ARG A 92 6.47 6.62 -6.47
CA ARG A 92 7.81 6.79 -7.01
C ARG A 92 8.42 8.08 -6.49
N LYS A 93 9.71 8.08 -6.13
CA LYS A 93 10.46 9.31 -5.87
C LYS A 93 10.57 10.14 -7.14
N THR A 94 10.51 11.46 -7.00
CA THR A 94 10.77 12.38 -8.10
C THR A 94 12.25 12.37 -8.48
N ASP A 95 12.59 12.87 -9.67
CA ASP A 95 13.97 12.97 -10.09
C ASP A 95 14.81 13.91 -9.20
N GLU A 96 14.17 14.93 -8.63
CA GLU A 96 14.81 15.84 -7.67
C GLU A 96 15.10 15.15 -6.34
N GLU A 97 14.17 14.37 -5.82
CA GLU A 97 14.37 13.53 -4.63
C GLU A 97 15.46 12.50 -4.85
N MET A 98 15.49 11.87 -6.03
CA MET A 98 16.53 10.90 -6.39
C MET A 98 17.91 11.54 -6.47
N LYS A 99 18.03 12.77 -7.01
CA LYS A 99 19.28 13.53 -7.01
C LYS A 99 19.75 13.94 -5.62
N THR A 100 18.83 14.35 -4.77
CA THR A 100 19.13 14.82 -3.42
C THR A 100 19.46 13.68 -2.47
N HIS A 101 18.69 12.61 -2.53
CA HIS A 101 18.82 11.47 -1.61
C HIS A 101 19.83 10.44 -2.07
N GLY A 102 20.13 10.40 -3.37
CA GLY A 102 20.94 9.34 -4.00
C GLY A 102 20.16 8.06 -4.25
N VAL A 103 20.56 7.32 -5.27
CA VAL A 103 19.91 6.07 -5.72
C VAL A 103 19.93 4.99 -4.63
N ILE A 104 21.01 4.95 -3.86
CA ILE A 104 21.20 3.97 -2.78
C ILE A 104 20.13 4.04 -1.69
N ASN A 105 19.48 5.18 -1.55
CA ASN A 105 18.43 5.42 -0.54
C ASN A 105 17.03 5.13 -1.09
N GLY A 106 16.94 4.23 -2.06
CA GLY A 106 15.70 3.71 -2.61
C GLY A 106 15.03 4.63 -3.63
N ASN A 107 14.15 4.05 -4.43
CA ASN A 107 13.49 4.69 -5.56
C ASN A 107 11.98 4.87 -5.38
N ARG A 108 11.45 4.47 -4.21
CA ARG A 108 10.04 4.58 -3.81
C ARG A 108 9.91 5.17 -2.42
N LYS A 109 8.69 5.65 -2.13
CA LYS A 109 8.26 6.16 -0.83
C LYS A 109 7.01 5.41 -0.38
N PHE A 110 6.99 4.97 0.87
CA PHE A 110 5.80 4.47 1.51
C PHE A 110 5.40 5.44 2.62
N ARG A 111 4.23 6.05 2.46
CA ARG A 111 3.69 7.05 3.38
C ARG A 111 2.45 6.53 4.05
N PHE A 112 2.41 6.55 5.36
CA PHE A 112 1.20 6.31 6.13
C PHE A 112 0.47 7.64 6.31
N LYS A 113 -0.76 7.74 5.82
CA LYS A 113 -1.56 8.96 5.94
C LYS A 113 -2.35 8.99 7.23
N CYS A 114 -3.15 7.97 7.46
CA CYS A 114 -4.00 7.88 8.65
C CYS A 114 -4.48 6.45 8.89
N GLY A 115 -4.88 6.21 10.13
CA GLY A 115 -5.55 4.98 10.54
C GLY A 115 -6.53 5.27 11.67
N ARG A 116 -7.73 4.68 11.61
CA ARG A 116 -8.76 4.90 12.63
C ARG A 116 -8.32 4.55 14.04
N PHE A 117 -7.40 3.59 14.16
CA PHE A 117 -6.90 3.12 15.45
C PHE A 117 -5.46 3.54 15.73
N ALA A 118 -4.77 4.12 14.75
CA ALA A 118 -3.38 4.55 14.85
C ALA A 118 -3.21 6.08 14.82
N GLY A 119 -4.30 6.83 14.60
CA GLY A 119 -4.25 8.27 14.44
C GLY A 119 -3.71 8.72 13.08
N GLU A 120 -3.26 9.97 13.00
CA GLU A 120 -2.62 10.53 11.82
C GLU A 120 -1.14 10.17 11.84
N GLY A 121 -0.63 9.70 10.70
CA GLY A 121 0.79 9.50 10.49
C GLY A 121 1.50 10.82 10.17
N ASP A 122 2.79 10.89 10.49
CA ASP A 122 3.64 11.96 9.97
C ASP A 122 3.91 11.69 8.49
N PHE A 123 3.17 12.40 7.63
CA PHE A 123 3.21 12.19 6.19
C PHE A 123 4.57 12.56 5.57
N ASP A 124 5.34 13.40 6.25
CA ASP A 124 6.68 13.81 5.82
C ASP A 124 7.77 12.83 6.26
N ASN A 125 7.49 11.99 7.28
CA ASN A 125 8.39 10.94 7.73
C ASN A 125 8.06 9.59 7.08
N TYR A 126 8.15 9.54 5.76
CA TYR A 126 7.90 8.32 4.99
C TYR A 126 9.07 7.32 5.08
N VAL A 127 8.78 6.07 4.76
CA VAL A 127 9.81 5.02 4.62
C VAL A 127 10.35 5.04 3.19
N ASN A 128 11.67 5.13 3.07
CA ASN A 128 12.37 4.97 1.79
C ASN A 128 12.41 3.49 1.42
N ILE A 129 11.98 3.18 0.21
CA ILE A 129 11.87 1.82 -0.29
C ILE A 129 12.75 1.66 -1.54
N ASP A 130 13.57 0.62 -1.56
CA ASP A 130 14.20 0.15 -2.78
C ASP A 130 13.31 -0.90 -3.45
N PHE A 131 12.92 -0.63 -4.68
CA PHE A 131 12.09 -1.51 -5.49
C PHE A 131 12.83 -1.92 -6.75
N ASN A 132 13.15 -3.21 -6.85
CA ASN A 132 13.67 -3.82 -8.06
C ASN A 132 12.54 -4.57 -8.78
N GLY A 133 12.03 -3.99 -9.86
CA GLY A 133 10.91 -4.55 -10.62
C GLY A 133 11.27 -5.84 -11.37
N GLU A 134 12.51 -6.03 -11.78
CA GLU A 134 12.95 -7.24 -12.48
C GLU A 134 12.97 -8.46 -11.58
N LEU A 135 13.35 -8.26 -10.33
CA LEU A 135 13.41 -9.32 -9.32
C LEU A 135 12.17 -9.37 -8.43
N CYS A 136 11.20 -8.48 -8.62
CA CYS A 136 10.04 -8.31 -7.73
C CYS A 136 10.45 -8.15 -6.25
N GLN A 137 11.57 -7.50 -5.99
CA GLN A 137 12.08 -7.28 -4.64
C GLN A 137 11.68 -5.91 -4.13
N VAL A 138 11.27 -5.88 -2.87
CA VAL A 138 10.94 -4.67 -2.12
C VAL A 138 11.75 -4.70 -0.83
N ARG A 139 12.52 -3.64 -0.56
CA ARG A 139 13.30 -3.50 0.67
C ARG A 139 13.05 -2.13 1.28
N ASP A 140 12.79 -2.07 2.56
CA ASP A 140 12.83 -0.85 3.32
C ASP A 140 14.29 -0.44 3.59
N ILE A 141 14.56 0.84 3.49
CA ILE A 141 15.91 1.37 3.70
C ILE A 141 15.98 2.12 5.02
N CYS A 142 15.27 3.23 5.13
CA CYS A 142 15.24 4.10 6.30
C CYS A 142 14.04 5.04 6.24
N THR A 143 13.72 5.70 7.33
CA THR A 143 12.74 6.79 7.32
C THR A 143 13.32 8.07 6.69
N ALA A 144 12.45 8.98 6.29
CA ALA A 144 12.87 10.27 5.73
C ALA A 144 13.65 11.11 6.74
N TYR A 145 13.32 11.01 8.03
CA TYR A 145 14.02 11.75 9.08
C TYR A 145 15.41 11.18 9.35
N GLU A 146 15.55 9.86 9.41
CA GLU A 146 16.86 9.20 9.54
C GLU A 146 17.78 9.58 8.39
N LEU A 147 17.29 9.51 7.15
CA LEU A 147 18.05 9.92 5.98
C LEU A 147 18.49 11.40 6.06
N LYS A 148 17.59 12.28 6.49
CA LYS A 148 17.88 13.71 6.62
C LYS A 148 18.97 13.99 7.67
N GLU A 149 18.98 13.25 8.77
CA GLU A 149 20.03 13.34 9.79
C GLU A 149 21.37 12.82 9.28
N GLU A 150 21.38 11.72 8.56
CA GLU A 150 22.60 11.17 7.97
C GLU A 150 23.23 12.09 6.94
N LEU A 151 22.42 12.66 6.06
CA LEU A 151 22.90 13.65 5.07
C LEU A 151 23.48 14.89 5.74
N LYS A 152 22.90 15.37 6.86
CA LYS A 152 23.44 16.50 7.64
C LYS A 152 24.78 16.16 8.30
N ASN A 153 24.94 14.95 8.79
CA ASN A 153 26.12 14.50 9.52
C ASN A 153 27.27 14.06 8.59
N GLY A 154 27.15 14.25 7.27
CA GLY A 154 28.16 13.86 6.29
C GLY A 154 28.40 12.35 6.19
N LYS A 155 27.57 11.54 6.82
CA LYS A 155 27.61 10.07 6.77
C LYS A 155 26.74 9.54 5.62
N GLY A 156 26.97 10.04 4.41
CA GLY A 156 26.23 9.63 3.22
C GLY A 156 26.53 8.19 2.74
N LYS A 157 26.68 7.26 3.64
CA LYS A 157 26.69 5.83 3.37
C LYS A 157 25.84 5.14 4.42
N PHE A 158 24.57 4.95 4.11
CA PHE A 158 23.83 3.90 4.77
C PHE A 158 24.51 2.59 4.36
N ASN A 159 25.22 1.95 5.27
CA ASN A 159 25.66 0.59 5.09
C ASN A 159 24.39 -0.26 5.09
N SER A 160 23.85 -0.55 3.89
CA SER A 160 22.96 -1.68 3.73
C SER A 160 23.74 -2.86 4.30
N GLY A 161 23.26 -3.42 5.42
CA GLY A 161 23.80 -4.66 5.97
C GLY A 161 23.52 -5.83 5.03
N ILE A 162 24.12 -5.77 3.86
CA ILE A 162 24.33 -6.92 3.00
C ILE A 162 25.58 -7.55 3.58
N ASP A 163 25.35 -8.59 4.38
CA ASP A 163 26.40 -9.51 4.77
C ASP A 163 26.92 -10.13 3.47
N ASP A 164 28.13 -9.73 3.05
CA ASP A 164 28.82 -10.22 1.86
C ASP A 164 29.14 -11.74 1.93
N SER A 165 28.64 -12.43 2.96
CA SER A 165 28.86 -13.87 3.17
C SER A 165 28.05 -14.80 2.25
N GLU A 166 27.08 -14.30 1.47
CA GLU A 166 26.30 -15.13 0.54
C GLU A 166 26.72 -15.02 -0.94
N ALA A 167 27.78 -14.25 -1.24
CA ALA A 167 28.22 -14.06 -2.64
C ALA A 167 29.16 -15.18 -3.16
N GLU A 168 29.51 -16.18 -2.36
CA GLU A 168 30.46 -17.25 -2.76
C GLU A 168 29.81 -18.58 -3.21
N LEU A 169 28.50 -18.67 -3.41
CA LEU A 169 27.83 -19.95 -3.71
C LEU A 169 27.11 -20.01 -5.06
N THR A 170 27.65 -19.38 -6.13
CA THR A 170 27.22 -19.75 -7.50
C THR A 170 28.37 -19.61 -8.49
N SER A 171 29.37 -20.47 -8.37
CA SER A 171 30.25 -20.84 -9.49
C SER A 171 30.27 -22.35 -9.61
N PHE A 172 29.26 -22.90 -10.29
CA PHE A 172 29.32 -24.19 -10.98
C PHE A 172 28.51 -24.10 -12.26
#